data_a54e03229c5b4394dcffebb59867ced1
#
_entry.id   a54e03229c5b4394dcffebb59867ced1
#
_cell.length_a   1.000
_cell.length_b   1.000
_cell.length_c   1.000
_cell.angle_alpha   90.00
_cell.angle_beta   90.00
_cell.angle_gamma   90.00
#
_symmetry.space_group_name_H-M   'P 1'
#
loop_
_entity.id
_entity.type
_entity.pdbx_description
1 polymer ?
#
loop_
_entity_poly.entity_id
_entity_poly.type
_entity_poly.pdbx_seq_one_letter_code
_entity_poly.pdbx_strand_id
1 'polypeptide(L)'
;PIYYSRTANPYFNPYDSNGNYAYDYDISNKDIPDPLRGFNIFEERANTNKETITTAINAIFNTDLRFNDQWKVTSQVGLQWEQLDLEQYIGANTFTMRDLRYESRYDNGTKYRIPEGGMHKVTGSTTSQITWKLQGEWSQSFADIHEVQIMGGSEIRKNWYNSLTSNAYGYDPKTLTTKPVVIPDDQDAKKYPLHIKTYTENAFASFYANGSYTLMNRYTLGASVRMDGSDLFGVDKKYRFLPIYSVSGLYRISNEPFFKPATGWMDNLSLRLSYGLQGNIDKNTSPYLIGTYGTQTILPNNTENSISISSAPNDKLRWEKTASYNIGVDFSVLKSAINLSVDYYYRKGTDLIGVKNLPLENGFNGMTINWASME
;
A
#
# COMPACT_ATOMS: atom_id res chain seq x y z
N PRO A 1 16.21 -15.51 2.27
CA PRO A 1 16.23 -16.99 2.33
C PRO A 1 15.19 -17.65 1.41
N ILE A 2 13.91 -17.26 1.50
CA ILE A 2 12.81 -17.88 0.70
C ILE A 2 13.05 -17.76 -0.82
N TYR A 3 13.51 -16.61 -1.31
CA TYR A 3 13.82 -16.44 -2.73
C TYR A 3 14.92 -17.40 -3.17
N TYR A 4 16.01 -17.44 -2.43
CA TYR A 4 17.14 -18.34 -2.74
C TYR A 4 16.72 -19.81 -2.73
N SER A 5 15.92 -20.25 -1.75
CA SER A 5 15.46 -21.65 -1.68
C SER A 5 14.58 -22.08 -2.87
N ARG A 6 14.01 -21.13 -3.62
CA ARG A 6 13.22 -21.40 -4.84
C ARG A 6 14.05 -21.41 -6.11
N THR A 7 15.21 -20.75 -6.12
CA THR A 7 16.02 -20.50 -7.30
C THR A 7 17.37 -21.23 -7.26
N ALA A 8 17.80 -21.66 -6.07
CA ALA A 8 19.06 -22.39 -5.90
C ALA A 8 19.03 -23.75 -6.62
N ASN A 9 20.19 -24.17 -7.08
CA ASN A 9 20.38 -25.53 -7.59
C ASN A 9 20.13 -26.54 -6.46
N PRO A 10 19.12 -27.45 -6.57
CA PRO A 10 18.80 -28.40 -5.51
C PRO A 10 19.90 -29.41 -5.19
N TYR A 11 20.90 -29.55 -6.08
CA TYR A 11 22.07 -30.43 -5.87
C TYR A 11 23.25 -29.69 -5.25
N PHE A 12 23.18 -28.37 -5.07
CA PHE A 12 24.22 -27.60 -4.42
C PHE A 12 24.32 -27.93 -2.94
N ASN A 13 25.45 -28.43 -2.49
CA ASN A 13 25.72 -28.64 -1.08
C ASN A 13 26.39 -27.39 -0.52
N PRO A 14 25.75 -26.70 0.48
CA PRO A 14 26.29 -25.47 1.07
C PRO A 14 27.54 -25.69 1.96
N TYR A 15 27.97 -26.94 2.17
CA TYR A 15 29.17 -27.29 2.90
C TYR A 15 30.06 -28.20 2.06
N ASP A 16 31.38 -27.99 2.16
CA ASP A 16 32.39 -28.87 1.57
C ASP A 16 32.57 -30.17 2.41
N SER A 17 33.43 -31.07 1.96
CA SER A 17 33.73 -32.33 2.66
C SER A 17 34.36 -32.12 4.05
N ASN A 18 34.91 -30.96 4.32
CA ASN A 18 35.55 -30.61 5.59
C ASN A 18 34.61 -29.83 6.53
N GLY A 19 33.37 -29.57 6.10
CA GLY A 19 32.37 -28.81 6.85
C GLY A 19 32.51 -27.27 6.75
N ASN A 20 33.35 -26.75 5.87
CA ASN A 20 33.44 -25.33 5.59
C ASN A 20 32.33 -24.89 4.62
N TYR A 21 32.04 -23.60 4.56
CA TYR A 21 31.09 -23.06 3.60
C TYR A 21 31.54 -23.28 2.16
N ALA A 22 30.70 -23.93 1.36
CA ALA A 22 30.81 -23.98 -0.08
C ALA A 22 29.99 -22.85 -0.70
N TYR A 23 30.45 -22.26 -1.78
CA TYR A 23 29.85 -21.07 -2.37
C TYR A 23 29.18 -21.37 -3.70
N ASP A 24 27.95 -20.81 -3.85
CA ASP A 24 27.23 -20.79 -5.12
C ASP A 24 27.63 -19.53 -5.88
N TYR A 25 28.13 -19.71 -7.10
CA TYR A 25 28.58 -18.64 -7.98
C TYR A 25 27.57 -18.27 -9.08
N ASP A 26 26.46 -18.99 -9.18
CA ASP A 26 25.50 -18.83 -10.27
C ASP A 26 24.50 -17.70 -10.00
N ILE A 27 24.36 -17.26 -8.74
CA ILE A 27 23.38 -16.26 -8.32
C ILE A 27 23.88 -14.82 -8.40
N SER A 28 25.16 -14.60 -8.61
CA SER A 28 25.77 -13.28 -8.64
C SER A 28 26.12 -12.83 -10.06
N ASN A 29 26.31 -11.52 -10.23
CA ASN A 29 26.79 -10.95 -11.49
C ASN A 29 28.16 -11.57 -11.87
N LYS A 30 28.25 -12.14 -13.07
CA LYS A 30 29.47 -12.80 -13.56
C LYS A 30 30.66 -11.86 -13.75
N ASP A 31 30.43 -10.54 -13.74
CA ASP A 31 31.49 -9.54 -13.85
C ASP A 31 32.24 -9.30 -12.52
N ILE A 32 31.77 -9.88 -11.42
CA ILE A 32 32.43 -9.81 -10.12
C ILE A 32 33.42 -10.98 -10.01
N PRO A 33 34.72 -10.73 -9.71
CA PRO A 33 35.72 -11.82 -9.61
C PRO A 33 35.47 -12.77 -8.44
N ASP A 34 35.77 -14.05 -8.63
CA ASP A 34 35.94 -14.98 -7.53
C ASP A 34 37.14 -14.53 -6.63
N PRO A 35 37.08 -14.66 -5.31
CA PRO A 35 36.05 -15.29 -4.47
C PRO A 35 34.94 -14.32 -3.99
N LEU A 36 34.93 -13.07 -4.41
CA LEU A 36 34.01 -12.03 -3.88
C LEU A 36 32.55 -12.33 -4.21
N ARG A 37 32.32 -13.04 -5.32
CA ARG A 37 30.98 -13.31 -5.84
C ARG A 37 30.29 -14.54 -5.23
N GLY A 38 31.03 -15.36 -4.49
CA GLY A 38 30.46 -16.58 -3.90
C GLY A 38 29.39 -16.30 -2.86
N PHE A 39 28.23 -16.94 -2.97
CA PHE A 39 27.14 -16.84 -2.03
C PHE A 39 26.96 -18.13 -1.23
N ASN A 40 26.77 -18.00 0.08
CA ASN A 40 26.36 -19.10 0.93
C ASN A 40 25.28 -18.63 1.90
N ILE A 41 24.09 -19.25 1.83
CA ILE A 41 22.93 -18.84 2.61
C ILE A 41 23.14 -18.99 4.13
N PHE A 42 23.92 -19.98 4.56
CA PHE A 42 24.19 -20.19 5.99
C PHE A 42 25.19 -19.18 6.52
N GLU A 43 26.21 -18.82 5.71
CA GLU A 43 27.13 -17.72 6.04
C GLU A 43 26.38 -16.38 6.16
N GLU A 44 25.50 -16.08 5.18
CA GLU A 44 24.65 -14.88 5.22
C GLU A 44 23.81 -14.83 6.50
N ARG A 45 23.15 -15.94 6.84
CA ARG A 45 22.32 -16.02 8.05
C ARG A 45 23.13 -15.91 9.34
N ALA A 46 24.29 -16.54 9.39
CA ALA A 46 25.15 -16.51 10.60
C ALA A 46 25.74 -15.11 10.85
N ASN A 47 25.95 -14.34 9.79
CA ASN A 47 26.59 -13.02 9.84
C ASN A 47 25.60 -11.86 9.63
N THR A 48 24.30 -12.12 9.64
CA THR A 48 23.25 -11.06 9.52
C THR A 48 22.26 -11.20 10.68
N ASN A 49 22.02 -10.10 11.37
CA ASN A 49 20.95 -10.00 12.34
C ASN A 49 20.01 -8.86 11.92
N LYS A 50 18.70 -9.09 12.05
CA LYS A 50 17.67 -8.08 11.83
C LYS A 50 16.60 -8.22 12.89
N GLU A 51 16.44 -7.17 13.67
CA GLU A 51 15.40 -7.03 14.67
C GLU A 51 14.44 -5.92 14.26
N THR A 52 13.16 -6.13 14.49
CA THR A 52 12.13 -5.11 14.26
C THR A 52 11.17 -5.13 15.42
N ILE A 53 11.06 -3.98 16.09
CA ILE A 53 10.12 -3.77 17.18
C ILE A 53 9.06 -2.79 16.68
N THR A 54 7.79 -3.17 16.81
CA THR A 54 6.68 -2.28 16.48
C THR A 54 5.83 -2.05 17.72
N THR A 55 5.67 -0.79 18.08
CA THR A 55 4.79 -0.35 19.18
C THR A 55 3.63 0.42 18.56
N ALA A 56 2.39 0.00 18.83
CA ALA A 56 1.19 0.65 18.31
C ALA A 56 0.20 0.98 19.42
N ILE A 57 -0.36 2.18 19.34
CA ILE A 57 -1.42 2.66 20.23
C ILE A 57 -2.59 3.10 19.34
N ASN A 58 -3.75 2.51 19.58
CA ASN A 58 -5.01 2.87 18.94
C ASN A 58 -6.02 3.24 20.01
N ALA A 59 -6.56 4.46 19.93
CA ALA A 59 -7.61 4.94 20.81
C ALA A 59 -8.80 5.40 19.98
N ILE A 60 -10.00 4.94 20.34
CA ILE A 60 -11.24 5.31 19.67
C ILE A 60 -12.23 5.80 20.73
N PHE A 61 -12.69 7.03 20.57
CA PHE A 61 -13.69 7.65 21.42
C PHE A 61 -14.99 7.78 20.62
N ASN A 62 -16.04 7.15 21.10
CA ASN A 62 -17.37 7.20 20.51
C ASN A 62 -18.32 7.96 21.44
N THR A 63 -19.07 8.87 20.87
CA THR A 63 -20.16 9.57 21.54
C THR A 63 -21.44 9.38 20.75
N ASP A 64 -22.41 8.70 21.35
CA ASP A 64 -23.73 8.45 20.77
C ASP A 64 -24.77 9.31 21.47
N LEU A 65 -25.48 10.13 20.70
CA LEU A 65 -26.60 10.91 21.14
C LEU A 65 -27.88 10.38 20.50
N ARG A 66 -28.79 9.86 21.30
CA ARG A 66 -30.11 9.43 20.86
C ARG A 66 -31.13 10.48 21.26
N PHE A 67 -31.76 11.10 20.29
CA PHE A 67 -32.79 12.13 20.53
C PHE A 67 -34.16 11.49 20.77
N ASN A 68 -34.39 10.36 20.11
CA ASN A 68 -35.59 9.51 20.27
C ASN A 68 -35.27 8.12 19.68
N ASP A 69 -36.28 7.26 19.56
CA ASP A 69 -36.10 5.89 18.99
C ASP A 69 -35.77 5.91 17.51
N GLN A 70 -35.95 7.03 16.82
CA GLN A 70 -35.75 7.16 15.38
C GLN A 70 -34.42 7.82 15.04
N TRP A 71 -33.92 8.76 15.82
CA TRP A 71 -32.77 9.60 15.51
C TRP A 71 -31.59 9.32 16.44
N LYS A 72 -30.47 9.02 15.83
CA LYS A 72 -29.18 8.84 16.50
C LYS A 72 -28.11 9.67 15.79
N VAL A 73 -27.26 10.34 16.55
CA VAL A 73 -26.05 11.00 16.04
C VAL A 73 -24.85 10.39 16.75
N THR A 74 -23.87 9.99 15.96
CA THR A 74 -22.60 9.42 16.45
C THR A 74 -21.46 10.33 16.04
N SER A 75 -20.62 10.71 17.02
CA SER A 75 -19.32 11.31 16.77
C SER A 75 -18.22 10.35 17.21
N GLN A 76 -17.27 10.08 16.34
CA GLN A 76 -16.15 9.21 16.62
C GLN A 76 -14.84 9.93 16.37
N VAL A 77 -13.93 9.90 17.35
CA VAL A 77 -12.55 10.37 17.22
C VAL A 77 -11.63 9.16 17.36
N GLY A 78 -10.86 8.90 16.33
CA GLY A 78 -9.84 7.85 16.30
C GLY A 78 -8.44 8.47 16.30
N LEU A 79 -7.59 7.99 17.19
CA LEU A 79 -6.18 8.34 17.28
C LEU A 79 -5.36 7.07 17.10
N GLN A 80 -4.43 7.10 16.17
CA GLN A 80 -3.49 6.00 15.92
C GLN A 80 -2.08 6.55 15.96
N TRP A 81 -1.22 5.86 16.68
CA TRP A 81 0.20 6.11 16.71
C TRP A 81 0.93 4.79 16.64
N GLU A 82 1.90 4.70 15.75
CA GLU A 82 2.73 3.51 15.56
C GLU A 82 4.18 3.95 15.42
N GLN A 83 5.06 3.30 16.16
CA GLN A 83 6.50 3.42 16.03
C GLN A 83 7.07 2.08 15.64
N LEU A 84 7.91 2.07 14.61
CA LEU A 84 8.68 0.94 14.17
C LEU A 84 10.16 1.29 14.33
N ASP A 85 10.87 0.49 15.10
CA ASP A 85 12.31 0.55 15.28
C ASP A 85 12.91 -0.72 14.65
N LEU A 86 13.76 -0.52 13.65
CA LEU A 86 14.45 -1.59 12.93
C LEU A 86 15.94 -1.42 13.16
N GLU A 87 16.56 -2.47 13.65
CA GLU A 87 18.01 -2.59 13.74
C GLU A 87 18.48 -3.76 12.90
N GLN A 88 19.45 -3.55 12.02
CA GLN A 88 20.01 -4.57 11.16
C GLN A 88 21.54 -4.50 11.15
N TYR A 89 22.16 -5.62 11.43
CA TYR A 89 23.59 -5.83 11.24
C TYR A 89 23.83 -6.76 10.05
N ILE A 90 24.75 -6.40 9.18
CA ILE A 90 25.24 -7.21 8.04
C ILE A 90 26.75 -7.30 8.19
N GLY A 91 27.26 -8.51 8.43
CA GLY A 91 28.67 -8.76 8.71
C GLY A 91 29.56 -8.62 7.48
N ALA A 92 30.84 -8.30 7.72
CA ALA A 92 31.84 -8.08 6.67
C ALA A 92 32.04 -9.30 5.73
N ASN A 93 31.80 -10.51 6.24
CA ASN A 93 31.99 -11.75 5.48
C ASN A 93 30.79 -12.13 4.61
N THR A 94 29.67 -11.38 4.71
CA THR A 94 28.50 -11.67 3.87
C THR A 94 28.77 -11.33 2.40
N PHE A 95 28.10 -12.04 1.52
CA PHE A 95 28.07 -11.69 0.08
C PHE A 95 27.60 -10.25 -0.12
N THR A 96 26.54 -9.84 0.60
CA THR A 96 25.98 -8.49 0.53
C THR A 96 27.04 -7.41 0.79
N MET A 97 27.90 -7.59 1.79
CA MET A 97 28.94 -6.61 2.10
C MET A 97 30.15 -6.71 1.15
N ARG A 98 30.51 -7.90 0.70
CA ARG A 98 31.57 -8.08 -0.31
C ARG A 98 31.19 -7.42 -1.64
N ASP A 99 29.95 -7.64 -2.10
CA ASP A 99 29.40 -7.05 -3.32
C ASP A 99 29.32 -5.53 -3.23
N LEU A 100 28.70 -5.01 -2.15
CA LEU A 100 28.58 -3.58 -1.89
C LEU A 100 29.96 -2.89 -1.89
N ARG A 101 30.95 -3.50 -1.23
CA ARG A 101 32.30 -2.97 -1.19
C ARG A 101 32.97 -3.06 -2.56
N TYR A 102 32.80 -4.15 -3.31
CA TYR A 102 33.32 -4.31 -4.67
C TYR A 102 32.77 -3.22 -5.60
N GLU A 103 31.46 -2.97 -5.57
CA GLU A 103 30.82 -1.91 -6.35
C GLU A 103 31.24 -0.50 -5.92
N SER A 104 31.71 -0.33 -4.68
CA SER A 104 32.15 0.97 -4.15
C SER A 104 33.58 1.37 -4.58
N ARG A 105 34.20 0.60 -5.48
CA ARG A 105 35.55 0.92 -5.97
C ARG A 105 35.57 2.17 -6.84
N TYR A 106 36.64 2.92 -6.72
CA TYR A 106 36.96 4.09 -7.54
C TYR A 106 38.47 4.17 -7.80
N ASP A 107 38.92 5.17 -8.51
CA ASP A 107 40.33 5.38 -8.85
C ASP A 107 40.93 4.12 -9.53
N ASN A 108 40.35 3.70 -10.68
CA ASN A 108 40.66 2.50 -11.41
C ASN A 108 40.64 1.21 -10.57
N GLY A 109 39.81 1.15 -9.55
CA GLY A 109 39.63 -0.04 -8.70
C GLY A 109 40.62 -0.18 -7.55
N THR A 110 41.48 0.82 -7.33
CA THR A 110 42.52 0.79 -6.29
C THR A 110 42.00 1.23 -4.93
N LYS A 111 40.93 2.02 -4.88
CA LYS A 111 40.31 2.57 -3.65
C LYS A 111 38.87 2.17 -3.52
N TYR A 112 38.36 2.22 -2.29
CA TYR A 112 37.01 1.86 -1.95
C TYR A 112 36.32 3.03 -1.22
N ARG A 113 35.07 3.35 -1.58
CA ARG A 113 34.23 4.30 -0.84
C ARG A 113 33.77 3.71 0.48
N ILE A 114 33.34 2.45 0.44
CA ILE A 114 32.92 1.68 1.61
C ILE A 114 34.15 1.03 2.25
N PRO A 115 34.46 1.33 3.53
CA PRO A 115 35.58 0.73 4.22
C PRO A 115 35.33 -0.76 4.55
N GLU A 116 36.40 -1.45 4.90
CA GLU A 116 36.32 -2.83 5.38
C GLU A 116 35.61 -2.90 6.73
N GLY A 117 34.66 -3.82 6.87
CA GLY A 117 33.82 -4.03 8.04
C GLY A 117 32.41 -4.40 7.62
N GLY A 118 31.52 -4.53 8.60
CA GLY A 118 30.10 -4.75 8.37
C GLY A 118 29.32 -3.44 8.10
N MET A 119 28.02 -3.57 8.00
CA MET A 119 27.09 -2.45 7.99
C MET A 119 26.11 -2.60 9.14
N HIS A 120 25.92 -1.51 9.88
CA HIS A 120 24.88 -1.37 10.92
C HIS A 120 23.86 -0.36 10.43
N LYS A 121 22.62 -0.81 10.25
CA LYS A 121 21.49 0.00 9.77
C LYS A 121 20.47 0.14 10.88
N VAL A 122 20.13 1.37 11.20
CA VAL A 122 19.05 1.70 12.14
C VAL A 122 17.99 2.51 11.42
N THR A 123 16.73 2.10 11.53
CA THR A 123 15.58 2.84 10.98
C THR A 123 14.57 3.05 12.10
N GLY A 124 14.31 4.28 12.43
CA GLY A 124 13.16 4.67 13.25
C GLY A 124 12.10 5.28 12.37
N SER A 125 10.86 4.78 12.43
CA SER A 125 9.74 5.39 11.72
C SER A 125 8.53 5.54 12.64
N THR A 126 7.82 6.66 12.47
CA THR A 126 6.60 6.96 13.22
C THR A 126 5.48 7.24 12.24
N THR A 127 4.37 6.53 12.42
CA THR A 127 3.11 6.78 11.72
C THR A 127 2.10 7.30 12.73
N SER A 128 1.50 8.45 12.46
CA SER A 128 0.43 9.03 13.29
C SER A 128 -0.79 9.31 12.42
N GLN A 129 -1.97 9.01 12.94
CA GLN A 129 -3.23 9.29 12.26
C GLN A 129 -4.26 9.82 13.25
N ILE A 130 -4.99 10.84 12.81
CA ILE A 130 -6.22 11.30 13.45
C ILE A 130 -7.38 11.15 12.48
N THR A 131 -8.47 10.64 12.97
CA THR A 131 -9.73 10.50 12.21
C THR A 131 -10.86 11.08 13.05
N TRP A 132 -11.65 11.94 12.45
CA TRP A 132 -12.91 12.40 13.03
C TRP A 132 -14.04 12.08 12.08
N LYS A 133 -15.07 11.40 12.61
CA LYS A 133 -16.27 10.99 11.90
C LYS A 133 -17.49 11.50 12.63
N LEU A 134 -18.40 12.12 11.89
CA LEU A 134 -19.71 12.54 12.38
C LEU A 134 -20.78 11.94 11.48
N GLN A 135 -21.75 11.24 12.04
CA GLN A 135 -22.86 10.66 11.30
C GLN A 135 -24.19 10.80 12.02
N GLY A 136 -25.24 10.99 11.23
CA GLY A 136 -26.63 10.93 11.67
C GLY A 136 -27.31 9.71 11.07
N GLU A 137 -28.13 9.05 11.87
CA GLU A 137 -28.93 7.89 11.50
C GLU A 137 -30.38 8.17 11.81
N TRP A 138 -31.24 7.80 10.88
CA TRP A 138 -32.69 7.81 11.06
C TRP A 138 -33.27 6.47 10.63
N SER A 139 -34.11 5.89 11.49
CA SER A 139 -34.80 4.64 11.21
C SER A 139 -36.23 4.70 11.65
N GLN A 140 -37.14 4.23 10.82
CA GLN A 140 -38.57 4.17 11.16
C GLN A 140 -39.30 3.06 10.45
N SER A 141 -40.21 2.40 11.16
CA SER A 141 -41.16 1.48 10.59
C SER A 141 -42.57 2.12 10.52
N PHE A 142 -43.26 1.95 9.40
CA PHE A 142 -44.59 2.45 9.14
C PHE A 142 -45.54 1.30 8.84
N ALA A 143 -46.72 1.32 9.47
CA ALA A 143 -47.77 0.33 9.25
C ALA A 143 -47.29 -1.15 9.32
N ASP A 144 -46.23 -1.43 10.05
CA ASP A 144 -45.62 -2.76 10.24
C ASP A 144 -45.16 -3.47 8.92
N ILE A 145 -45.24 -2.77 7.81
CA ILE A 145 -44.86 -3.31 6.47
C ILE A 145 -43.77 -2.51 5.76
N HIS A 146 -43.55 -1.26 6.16
CA HIS A 146 -42.52 -0.41 5.58
C HIS A 146 -41.42 -0.16 6.63
N GLU A 147 -40.20 -0.45 6.30
CA GLU A 147 -39.04 -0.11 7.11
C GLU A 147 -38.09 0.77 6.30
N VAL A 148 -37.75 1.93 6.82
CA VAL A 148 -36.83 2.90 6.21
C VAL A 148 -35.68 3.16 7.15
N GLN A 149 -34.46 3.08 6.61
CA GLN A 149 -33.24 3.45 7.31
C GLN A 149 -32.43 4.40 6.43
N ILE A 150 -32.01 5.52 6.99
CA ILE A 150 -31.18 6.51 6.30
C ILE A 150 -30.03 6.89 7.22
N MET A 151 -28.83 6.95 6.67
CA MET A 151 -27.64 7.41 7.36
C MET A 151 -26.89 8.39 6.46
N GLY A 152 -26.36 9.47 7.05
CA GLY A 152 -25.47 10.38 6.37
C GLY A 152 -24.39 10.89 7.31
N GLY A 153 -23.21 11.21 6.77
CA GLY A 153 -22.11 11.64 7.60
C GLY A 153 -20.94 12.22 6.83
N SER A 154 -19.96 12.64 7.60
CA SER A 154 -18.67 13.13 7.13
C SER A 154 -17.53 12.49 7.90
N GLU A 155 -16.38 12.36 7.25
CA GLU A 155 -15.14 11.88 7.84
C GLU A 155 -13.99 12.75 7.38
N ILE A 156 -13.14 13.16 8.31
CA ILE A 156 -11.87 13.83 8.05
C ILE A 156 -10.78 12.97 8.65
N ARG A 157 -9.74 12.69 7.85
CA ARG A 157 -8.61 11.91 8.28
C ARG A 157 -7.33 12.59 7.85
N LYS A 158 -6.37 12.65 8.76
CA LYS A 158 -5.02 13.14 8.49
C LYS A 158 -4.02 12.14 9.03
N ASN A 159 -3.00 11.84 8.23
CA ASN A 159 -1.94 10.94 8.60
C ASN A 159 -0.57 11.55 8.28
N TRP A 160 0.39 11.23 9.15
CA TRP A 160 1.78 11.64 9.03
C TRP A 160 2.66 10.40 9.12
N TYR A 161 3.65 10.36 8.28
CA TYR A 161 4.70 9.38 8.31
C TYR A 161 6.04 10.09 8.34
N ASN A 162 6.88 9.75 9.31
CA ASN A 162 8.24 10.25 9.43
C ASN A 162 9.18 9.06 9.63
N SER A 163 10.26 9.00 8.86
CA SER A 163 11.25 7.94 8.97
C SER A 163 12.64 8.52 8.85
N LEU A 164 13.55 8.02 9.70
CA LEU A 164 14.97 8.29 9.62
C LEU A 164 15.70 6.95 9.58
N THR A 165 16.48 6.74 8.52
CA THR A 165 17.42 5.61 8.40
C THR A 165 18.83 6.12 8.51
N SER A 166 19.64 5.48 9.34
CA SER A 166 21.07 5.69 9.44
C SER A 166 21.81 4.43 9.02
N ASN A 167 22.76 4.55 8.10
CA ASN A 167 23.62 3.46 7.64
C ASN A 167 25.05 3.74 8.10
N ALA A 168 25.59 2.89 8.94
CA ALA A 168 26.93 2.94 9.46
C ALA A 168 27.79 1.87 8.80
N TYR A 169 28.65 2.25 7.88
CA TYR A 169 29.55 1.35 7.16
C TYR A 169 30.88 1.15 7.91
N GLY A 170 31.56 0.04 7.64
CA GLY A 170 32.80 -0.32 8.32
C GLY A 170 32.58 -0.62 9.79
N TYR A 171 31.39 -1.07 10.16
CA TYR A 171 30.99 -1.38 11.52
C TYR A 171 31.67 -2.65 12.05
N ASP A 172 32.21 -2.56 13.25
CA ASP A 172 32.74 -3.68 13.99
C ASP A 172 31.84 -3.96 15.22
N PRO A 173 31.15 -5.11 15.27
CA PRO A 173 30.24 -5.43 16.38
C PRO A 173 30.94 -5.71 17.71
N LYS A 174 32.26 -5.89 17.72
CA LYS A 174 33.03 -6.12 18.96
C LYS A 174 33.40 -4.79 19.66
N THR A 175 33.74 -3.80 18.85
CA THR A 175 34.16 -2.48 19.37
C THR A 175 33.01 -1.46 19.33
N LEU A 176 31.91 -1.77 18.63
CA LEU A 176 30.76 -0.88 18.39
C LEU A 176 31.15 0.43 17.68
N THR A 177 32.20 0.36 16.85
CA THR A 177 32.73 1.52 16.13
C THR A 177 32.53 1.37 14.63
N THR A 178 32.65 2.49 13.90
CA THR A 178 32.59 2.57 12.45
C THR A 178 33.87 3.14 11.89
N LYS A 179 34.15 2.86 10.61
CA LYS A 179 35.26 3.48 9.90
C LYS A 179 34.75 4.61 9.00
N PRO A 180 35.58 5.61 8.68
CA PRO A 180 35.21 6.70 7.78
C PRO A 180 34.85 6.19 6.38
N VAL A 181 33.79 6.75 5.81
CA VAL A 181 33.35 6.53 4.43
C VAL A 181 33.86 7.67 3.56
N VAL A 182 34.37 7.36 2.37
CA VAL A 182 34.83 8.35 1.39
C VAL A 182 33.74 8.60 0.36
N ILE A 183 33.11 9.76 0.44
CA ILE A 183 32.06 10.18 -0.49
C ILE A 183 32.56 11.43 -1.22
N PRO A 184 33.18 11.26 -2.41
CA PRO A 184 33.81 12.38 -3.11
C PRO A 184 32.82 13.28 -3.84
N ASP A 185 31.62 12.81 -4.15
CA ASP A 185 30.61 13.58 -4.88
C ASP A 185 29.17 13.23 -4.50
N ASP A 186 28.22 13.98 -5.03
CA ASP A 186 26.78 13.83 -4.73
C ASP A 186 26.18 12.54 -5.31
N GLN A 187 26.75 11.96 -6.37
CA GLN A 187 26.28 10.72 -6.95
C GLN A 187 26.60 9.57 -6.00
N ASP A 188 27.79 9.57 -5.43
CA ASP A 188 28.21 8.62 -4.43
C ASP A 188 27.40 8.76 -3.14
N ALA A 189 27.08 10.00 -2.73
CA ALA A 189 26.21 10.25 -1.59
C ALA A 189 24.80 9.68 -1.78
N LYS A 190 24.25 9.68 -3.00
CA LYS A 190 22.98 9.03 -3.33
C LYS A 190 23.06 7.51 -3.34
N LYS A 191 24.18 6.97 -3.85
CA LYS A 191 24.39 5.52 -3.93
C LYS A 191 24.69 4.90 -2.56
N TYR A 192 25.41 5.61 -1.71
CA TYR A 192 25.82 5.15 -0.37
C TYR A 192 25.36 6.10 0.73
N PRO A 193 24.04 6.30 0.90
CA PRO A 193 23.53 7.28 1.83
C PRO A 193 23.83 6.89 3.27
N LEU A 194 24.37 7.84 4.04
CA LEU A 194 24.59 7.68 5.48
C LEU A 194 23.30 7.93 6.26
N HIS A 195 22.49 8.89 5.79
CA HIS A 195 21.22 9.24 6.40
C HIS A 195 20.15 9.41 5.32
N ILE A 196 18.99 8.80 5.55
CA ILE A 196 17.83 8.95 4.68
C ILE A 196 16.66 9.41 5.55
N LYS A 197 16.11 10.57 5.25
CA LYS A 197 14.91 11.07 5.93
C LYS A 197 13.74 11.10 4.95
N THR A 198 12.62 10.54 5.39
CA THR A 198 11.37 10.56 4.64
C THR A 198 10.29 11.19 5.51
N TYR A 199 9.55 12.10 4.95
CA TYR A 199 8.37 12.69 5.56
C TYR A 199 7.23 12.70 4.55
N THR A 200 6.07 12.21 4.96
CA THR A 200 4.86 12.23 4.15
C THR A 200 3.68 12.64 5.01
N GLU A 201 2.87 13.51 4.48
CA GLU A 201 1.63 13.98 5.10
C GLU A 201 0.51 13.89 4.08
N ASN A 202 -0.65 13.34 4.48
CA ASN A 202 -1.82 13.21 3.62
C ASN A 202 -3.08 13.51 4.40
N ALA A 203 -4.00 14.23 3.76
CA ALA A 203 -5.30 14.57 4.29
C ALA A 203 -6.42 14.06 3.38
N PHE A 204 -7.49 13.57 3.99
CA PHE A 204 -8.67 13.05 3.32
C PHE A 204 -9.92 13.65 3.94
N ALA A 205 -10.90 13.98 3.10
CA ALA A 205 -12.22 14.39 3.52
C ALA A 205 -13.26 13.60 2.72
N SER A 206 -14.25 13.08 3.42
CA SER A 206 -15.29 12.25 2.81
C SER A 206 -16.66 12.68 3.31
N PHE A 207 -17.63 12.64 2.39
CA PHE A 207 -19.04 12.82 2.69
C PHE A 207 -19.79 11.61 2.15
N TYR A 208 -20.71 11.06 2.94
CA TYR A 208 -21.42 9.86 2.54
C TYR A 208 -22.85 9.87 3.03
N ALA A 209 -23.70 9.19 2.26
CA ALA A 209 -25.06 8.89 2.66
C ALA A 209 -25.42 7.49 2.15
N ASN A 210 -26.20 6.77 2.92
CA ASN A 210 -26.83 5.55 2.48
C ASN A 210 -28.27 5.47 3.00
N GLY A 211 -29.09 4.70 2.30
CA GLY A 211 -30.44 4.44 2.70
C GLY A 211 -30.89 3.06 2.27
N SER A 212 -31.77 2.47 3.03
CA SER A 212 -32.45 1.24 2.68
C SER A 212 -33.95 1.34 2.96
N TYR A 213 -34.72 0.71 2.10
CA TYR A 213 -36.16 0.57 2.21
C TYR A 213 -36.55 -0.89 2.09
N THR A 214 -37.23 -1.40 3.10
CA THR A 214 -37.77 -2.78 3.11
C THR A 214 -39.28 -2.75 3.12
N LEU A 215 -39.90 -3.46 2.16
CA LEU A 215 -41.34 -3.62 2.04
C LEU A 215 -41.73 -5.04 2.44
N MET A 216 -42.68 -5.16 3.39
CA MET A 216 -43.26 -6.44 3.85
C MET A 216 -42.22 -7.49 4.29
N ASN A 217 -41.00 -7.06 4.67
CA ASN A 217 -39.88 -7.95 4.91
C ASN A 217 -39.56 -8.91 3.73
N ARG A 218 -39.90 -8.53 2.52
CA ARG A 218 -39.68 -9.30 1.28
C ARG A 218 -38.75 -8.62 0.31
N TYR A 219 -38.99 -7.34 0.05
CA TYR A 219 -38.24 -6.54 -0.91
C TYR A 219 -37.42 -5.50 -0.18
N THR A 220 -36.10 -5.54 -0.31
CA THR A 220 -35.23 -4.49 0.21
C THR A 220 -34.49 -3.82 -0.93
N LEU A 221 -34.59 -2.50 -1.01
CA LEU A 221 -33.78 -1.68 -1.93
C LEU A 221 -32.81 -0.87 -1.09
N GLY A 222 -31.54 -0.88 -1.48
CA GLY A 222 -30.49 -0.10 -0.84
C GLY A 222 -29.79 0.79 -1.86
N ALA A 223 -29.42 2.00 -1.43
CA ALA A 223 -28.57 2.90 -2.21
C ALA A 223 -27.54 3.56 -1.31
N SER A 224 -26.35 3.80 -1.84
CA SER A 224 -25.31 4.56 -1.16
C SER A 224 -24.62 5.51 -2.12
N VAL A 225 -24.15 6.64 -1.59
CA VAL A 225 -23.28 7.58 -2.28
C VAL A 225 -22.18 8.02 -1.31
N ARG A 226 -20.96 8.13 -1.83
CA ARG A 226 -19.81 8.67 -1.10
C ARG A 226 -19.00 9.56 -2.02
N MET A 227 -18.52 10.66 -1.50
CA MET A 227 -17.63 11.59 -2.17
C MET A 227 -16.35 11.66 -1.36
N ASP A 228 -15.26 11.15 -1.93
CA ASP A 228 -13.94 11.14 -1.30
C ASP A 228 -13.04 12.16 -1.96
N GLY A 229 -12.41 13.00 -1.17
CA GLY A 229 -11.40 13.96 -1.55
C GLY A 229 -10.08 13.67 -0.86
N SER A 230 -8.96 13.96 -1.56
CA SER A 230 -7.60 13.82 -1.05
C SER A 230 -6.77 14.99 -1.51
N ASP A 231 -5.75 15.36 -0.72
CA ASP A 231 -4.72 16.32 -1.10
C ASP A 231 -3.72 15.78 -2.13
N LEU A 232 -3.72 14.46 -2.37
CA LEU A 232 -2.86 13.81 -3.36
C LEU A 232 -3.23 14.15 -4.80
N PHE A 233 -4.51 14.43 -5.07
CA PHE A 233 -5.00 14.79 -6.40
C PHE A 233 -5.79 16.10 -6.38
N GLY A 234 -5.90 16.70 -7.55
CA GLY A 234 -6.84 17.79 -7.76
C GLY A 234 -6.22 19.16 -7.82
N VAL A 235 -5.24 19.32 -8.71
CA VAL A 235 -4.89 20.63 -9.24
C VAL A 235 -6.14 21.26 -9.86
N ASP A 236 -6.87 20.50 -10.67
CA ASP A 236 -8.20 20.89 -11.13
C ASP A 236 -9.27 20.47 -10.10
N LYS A 237 -10.06 21.45 -9.62
CA LYS A 237 -11.16 21.23 -8.65
C LYS A 237 -12.15 20.13 -9.04
N LYS A 238 -12.35 19.92 -10.36
CA LYS A 238 -13.25 18.92 -10.91
C LYS A 238 -12.82 17.49 -10.55
N TYR A 239 -11.53 17.21 -10.38
CA TYR A 239 -10.99 15.88 -10.13
C TYR A 239 -10.61 15.64 -8.67
N ARG A 240 -10.79 16.64 -7.80
CA ARG A 240 -10.47 16.56 -6.37
C ARG A 240 -11.35 15.57 -5.62
N PHE A 241 -12.63 15.50 -5.97
CA PHE A 241 -13.60 14.60 -5.35
C PHE A 241 -14.08 13.56 -6.36
N LEU A 242 -14.04 12.29 -5.97
CA LEU A 242 -14.64 11.19 -6.73
C LEU A 242 -15.98 10.82 -6.10
N PRO A 243 -17.12 11.02 -6.81
CA PRO A 243 -18.38 10.41 -6.40
C PRO A 243 -18.37 8.92 -6.72
N ILE A 244 -18.56 8.11 -5.70
CA ILE A 244 -18.80 6.66 -5.80
C ILE A 244 -20.20 6.37 -5.29
N TYR A 245 -20.84 5.35 -5.86
CA TYR A 245 -22.21 5.01 -5.48
C TYR A 245 -22.47 3.52 -5.66
N SER A 246 -23.47 3.03 -4.94
CA SER A 246 -23.96 1.68 -5.14
C SER A 246 -25.49 1.62 -5.04
N VAL A 247 -26.07 0.65 -5.71
CA VAL A 247 -27.49 0.30 -5.61
C VAL A 247 -27.58 -1.21 -5.42
N SER A 248 -28.44 -1.64 -4.51
CA SER A 248 -28.67 -3.06 -4.22
C SER A 248 -30.13 -3.38 -4.07
N GLY A 249 -30.50 -4.60 -4.45
CA GLY A 249 -31.82 -5.17 -4.28
C GLY A 249 -31.72 -6.56 -3.64
N LEU A 250 -32.57 -6.82 -2.66
CA LEU A 250 -32.75 -8.13 -2.05
C LEU A 250 -34.23 -8.53 -2.16
N TYR A 251 -34.48 -9.69 -2.74
CA TYR A 251 -35.80 -10.30 -2.77
C TYR A 251 -35.80 -11.59 -1.96
N ARG A 252 -36.52 -11.60 -0.83
CA ARG A 252 -36.74 -12.79 0.02
C ARG A 252 -37.93 -13.58 -0.50
N ILE A 253 -37.69 -14.49 -1.44
CA ILE A 253 -38.71 -15.32 -2.09
C ILE A 253 -39.40 -16.22 -1.06
N SER A 254 -38.64 -16.71 -0.08
CA SER A 254 -39.20 -17.54 0.99
C SER A 254 -40.30 -16.88 1.84
N ASN A 255 -40.35 -15.54 1.83
CA ASN A 255 -41.38 -14.78 2.57
C ASN A 255 -42.68 -14.58 1.76
N GLU A 256 -42.70 -15.06 0.51
CA GLU A 256 -43.88 -14.93 -0.34
C GLU A 256 -44.98 -15.96 0.01
N PRO A 257 -46.27 -15.60 -0.12
CA PRO A 257 -47.36 -16.53 0.16
C PRO A 257 -47.35 -17.79 -0.69
N PHE A 258 -46.90 -17.68 -1.96
CA PHE A 258 -46.81 -18.83 -2.86
C PHE A 258 -45.67 -19.80 -2.49
N PHE A 259 -44.72 -19.39 -1.67
CA PHE A 259 -43.60 -20.22 -1.26
C PHE A 259 -43.96 -21.19 -0.12
N LYS A 260 -45.05 -20.95 0.62
CA LYS A 260 -45.49 -21.77 1.76
C LYS A 260 -45.52 -23.29 1.50
N PRO A 261 -45.91 -23.78 0.30
CA PRO A 261 -45.88 -25.23 0.05
C PRO A 261 -44.47 -25.83 0.07
N ALA A 262 -43.43 -25.05 -0.18
CA ALA A 262 -42.02 -25.47 -0.18
C ALA A 262 -41.36 -25.45 1.20
N THR A 263 -41.98 -24.81 2.23
CA THR A 263 -41.39 -24.63 3.57
C THR A 263 -41.17 -25.93 4.34
N GLY A 264 -41.70 -27.06 3.86
CA GLY A 264 -41.45 -28.38 4.47
C GLY A 264 -39.98 -28.86 4.32
N TRP A 265 -39.25 -28.38 3.33
CA TRP A 265 -37.88 -28.77 3.06
C TRP A 265 -36.93 -27.61 2.74
N MET A 266 -37.46 -26.45 2.31
CA MET A 266 -36.68 -25.23 2.00
C MET A 266 -37.06 -24.13 2.97
N ASP A 267 -36.09 -23.67 3.75
CA ASP A 267 -36.30 -22.68 4.83
C ASP A 267 -36.07 -21.27 4.36
N ASN A 268 -35.16 -21.05 3.45
CA ASN A 268 -34.87 -19.73 2.89
C ASN A 268 -34.50 -19.82 1.41
N LEU A 269 -35.00 -18.86 0.66
CA LEU A 269 -34.57 -18.57 -0.70
C LEU A 269 -34.59 -17.06 -0.90
N SER A 270 -33.42 -16.49 -1.23
CA SER A 270 -33.26 -15.06 -1.45
C SER A 270 -32.42 -14.79 -2.70
N LEU A 271 -32.80 -13.78 -3.46
CA LEU A 271 -32.06 -13.26 -4.60
C LEU A 271 -31.48 -11.89 -4.26
N ARG A 272 -30.18 -11.74 -4.49
CA ARG A 272 -29.44 -10.48 -4.28
C ARG A 272 -28.93 -9.96 -5.62
N LEU A 273 -29.10 -8.66 -5.85
CA LEU A 273 -28.55 -7.93 -6.98
C LEU A 273 -27.81 -6.71 -6.46
N SER A 274 -26.65 -6.43 -6.97
CA SER A 274 -25.97 -5.15 -6.67
C SER A 274 -25.14 -4.64 -7.83
N TYR A 275 -25.09 -3.34 -7.92
CA TYR A 275 -24.21 -2.59 -8.78
C TYR A 275 -23.52 -1.50 -7.98
N GLY A 276 -22.21 -1.34 -8.15
CA GLY A 276 -21.46 -0.32 -7.44
C GLY A 276 -20.25 0.16 -8.22
N LEU A 277 -19.91 1.43 -8.01
CA LEU A 277 -18.70 2.06 -8.51
C LEU A 277 -17.77 2.28 -7.30
N GLN A 278 -16.54 1.79 -7.39
CA GLN A 278 -15.47 1.98 -6.40
C GLN A 278 -14.38 2.86 -7.00
N GLY A 279 -13.71 3.65 -6.16
CA GLY A 279 -12.56 4.44 -6.52
C GLY A 279 -11.28 3.91 -5.86
N ASN A 280 -10.17 4.06 -6.55
CA ASN A 280 -8.84 3.80 -6.02
C ASN A 280 -7.92 4.99 -6.31
N ILE A 281 -6.95 5.23 -5.41
CA ILE A 281 -5.95 6.29 -5.54
C ILE A 281 -4.56 5.69 -5.44
N ASP A 282 -3.70 5.99 -6.42
CA ASP A 282 -2.27 5.70 -6.32
C ASP A 282 -1.57 6.79 -5.51
N LYS A 283 -1.04 6.41 -4.35
CA LYS A 283 -0.34 7.32 -3.43
C LYS A 283 1.07 7.69 -3.89
N ASN A 284 1.61 6.98 -4.87
CA ASN A 284 2.96 7.22 -5.40
C ASN A 284 2.97 8.17 -6.59
N THR A 285 1.80 8.54 -7.08
CA THR A 285 1.64 9.41 -8.25
C THR A 285 1.30 10.84 -7.81
N SER A 286 1.92 11.81 -8.45
CA SER A 286 1.68 13.23 -8.20
C SER A 286 1.23 13.94 -9.48
N PRO A 287 0.24 14.84 -9.41
CA PRO A 287 -0.15 15.68 -10.54
C PRO A 287 0.82 16.86 -10.78
N TYR A 288 1.72 17.11 -9.83
CA TYR A 288 2.62 18.25 -9.86
C TYR A 288 3.90 17.95 -10.63
N LEU A 289 4.55 19.01 -11.10
CA LEU A 289 5.90 18.95 -11.62
C LEU A 289 6.86 18.61 -10.46
N ILE A 290 7.58 17.51 -10.57
CA ILE A 290 8.55 17.10 -9.56
C ILE A 290 9.96 17.31 -10.10
N GLY A 291 10.72 18.14 -9.41
CA GLY A 291 12.13 18.36 -9.66
C GLY A 291 13.01 17.68 -8.62
N THR A 292 14.09 17.09 -9.07
CA THR A 292 15.11 16.47 -8.21
C THR A 292 16.39 17.32 -8.29
N TYR A 293 16.88 17.77 -7.14
CA TYR A 293 18.18 18.43 -7.06
C TYR A 293 19.30 17.44 -7.38
N GLY A 294 20.25 17.88 -8.15
CA GLY A 294 21.44 17.14 -8.55
C GLY A 294 22.53 18.04 -9.04
N THR A 295 23.59 17.43 -9.53
CA THR A 295 24.68 18.12 -10.21
C THR A 295 24.78 17.61 -11.63
N GLN A 296 25.16 18.49 -12.56
CA GLN A 296 25.38 18.13 -13.95
C GLN A 296 26.72 18.71 -14.40
N THR A 297 27.56 17.88 -15.00
CA THR A 297 28.80 18.33 -15.63
C THR A 297 28.46 18.85 -17.01
N ILE A 298 28.55 20.17 -17.19
CA ILE A 298 28.22 20.88 -18.44
C ILE A 298 29.46 20.94 -19.35
N LEU A 299 30.63 21.11 -18.75
CA LEU A 299 31.92 21.15 -19.45
C LEU A 299 32.91 20.27 -18.68
N PRO A 300 33.98 19.74 -19.31
CA PRO A 300 35.04 19.06 -18.60
C PRO A 300 35.54 19.88 -17.41
N ASN A 301 35.51 19.29 -16.21
CA ASN A 301 35.88 19.90 -14.93
C ASN A 301 34.96 21.03 -14.43
N ASN A 302 33.78 21.23 -15.02
CA ASN A 302 32.79 22.17 -14.53
C ASN A 302 31.47 21.45 -14.20
N THR A 303 31.20 21.29 -12.92
CA THR A 303 29.98 20.65 -12.39
C THR A 303 29.12 21.72 -11.73
N GLU A 304 27.91 21.90 -12.23
CA GLU A 304 26.93 22.86 -11.74
C GLU A 304 25.76 22.18 -11.04
N ASN A 305 25.15 22.88 -10.07
CA ASN A 305 23.91 22.43 -9.46
C ASN A 305 22.78 22.47 -10.48
N SER A 306 22.01 21.43 -10.55
CA SER A 306 20.90 21.26 -11.51
C SER A 306 19.62 20.83 -10.82
N ILE A 307 18.48 21.13 -11.45
CA ILE A 307 17.21 20.55 -11.12
C ILE A 307 16.76 19.73 -12.32
N SER A 308 16.74 18.43 -12.17
CA SER A 308 16.20 17.53 -13.19
C SER A 308 14.71 17.34 -12.95
N ILE A 309 13.90 17.57 -13.97
CA ILE A 309 12.46 17.32 -13.91
C ILE A 309 12.23 15.88 -14.32
N SER A 310 11.67 15.07 -13.40
CA SER A 310 11.52 13.64 -13.58
C SER A 310 10.19 13.23 -14.22
N SER A 311 9.17 14.09 -14.15
CA SER A 311 7.82 13.77 -14.62
C SER A 311 7.13 15.00 -15.17
N ALA A 312 6.44 14.85 -16.30
CA ALA A 312 5.55 15.88 -16.82
C ALA A 312 4.34 16.05 -15.86
N PRO A 313 3.91 17.30 -15.60
CA PRO A 313 2.74 17.55 -14.76
C PRO A 313 1.46 17.10 -15.47
N ASN A 314 0.48 16.66 -14.69
CA ASN A 314 -0.85 16.30 -15.20
C ASN A 314 -1.94 16.78 -14.25
N ASP A 315 -2.53 17.94 -14.56
CA ASP A 315 -3.62 18.55 -13.81
C ASP A 315 -4.95 17.76 -13.92
N LYS A 316 -5.07 16.85 -14.91
CA LYS A 316 -6.23 16.00 -15.18
C LYS A 316 -6.12 14.63 -14.52
N LEU A 317 -5.07 14.38 -13.74
CA LEU A 317 -4.91 13.12 -13.02
C LEU A 317 -6.08 12.95 -12.04
N ARG A 318 -6.72 11.78 -12.08
CA ARG A 318 -7.92 11.45 -11.34
C ARG A 318 -7.88 10.05 -10.78
N TRP A 319 -8.84 9.75 -9.93
CA TRP A 319 -9.03 8.43 -9.35
C TRP A 319 -9.31 7.37 -10.40
N GLU A 320 -8.75 6.18 -10.19
CA GLU A 320 -9.14 4.97 -10.91
C GLU A 320 -10.54 4.56 -10.48
N LYS A 321 -11.29 3.91 -11.37
CA LYS A 321 -12.66 3.47 -11.13
C LYS A 321 -12.82 1.99 -11.41
N THR A 322 -13.57 1.30 -10.56
CA THR A 322 -13.95 -0.09 -10.77
C THR A 322 -15.47 -0.22 -10.62
N ALA A 323 -16.14 -0.54 -11.72
CA ALA A 323 -17.55 -0.91 -11.72
C ALA A 323 -17.66 -2.40 -11.36
N SER A 324 -18.55 -2.73 -10.42
CA SER A 324 -18.82 -4.10 -9.99
C SER A 324 -20.31 -4.42 -10.10
N TYR A 325 -20.62 -5.55 -10.72
CA TYR A 325 -21.95 -6.13 -10.80
C TYR A 325 -21.94 -7.45 -10.03
N ASN A 326 -22.93 -7.69 -9.22
CA ASN A 326 -23.06 -8.94 -8.46
C ASN A 326 -24.50 -9.45 -8.53
N ILE A 327 -24.65 -10.77 -8.71
CA ILE A 327 -25.89 -11.50 -8.59
C ILE A 327 -25.63 -12.66 -7.63
N GLY A 328 -26.40 -12.74 -6.54
CA GLY A 328 -26.25 -13.77 -5.53
C GLY A 328 -27.58 -14.46 -5.24
N VAL A 329 -27.51 -15.76 -4.96
CA VAL A 329 -28.64 -16.57 -4.50
C VAL A 329 -28.25 -17.23 -3.19
N ASP A 330 -29.07 -17.05 -2.17
CA ASP A 330 -28.93 -17.74 -0.88
C ASP A 330 -30.09 -18.70 -0.73
N PHE A 331 -29.80 -19.95 -0.37
CA PHE A 331 -30.85 -20.88 0.00
C PHE A 331 -30.44 -21.76 1.18
N SER A 332 -31.46 -22.12 1.97
CA SER A 332 -31.31 -23.00 3.14
C SER A 332 -32.35 -24.11 3.08
N VAL A 333 -31.94 -25.31 3.39
CA VAL A 333 -32.81 -26.49 3.35
C VAL A 333 -32.66 -27.35 4.61
N LEU A 334 -33.65 -28.22 4.85
CA LEU A 334 -33.65 -29.22 5.92
C LEU A 334 -33.49 -28.58 7.31
N LYS A 335 -34.34 -27.60 7.65
CA LYS A 335 -34.28 -26.83 8.91
C LYS A 335 -32.92 -26.15 9.09
N SER A 336 -32.42 -25.55 8.01
CA SER A 336 -31.13 -24.85 7.94
C SER A 336 -29.90 -25.73 8.21
N ALA A 337 -30.06 -27.07 8.06
CA ALA A 337 -28.92 -28.01 8.15
C ALA A 337 -27.93 -27.82 7.01
N ILE A 338 -28.41 -27.37 5.83
CA ILE A 338 -27.60 -27.05 4.67
C ILE A 338 -27.90 -25.60 4.28
N ASN A 339 -26.87 -24.76 4.27
CA ASN A 339 -26.92 -23.37 3.82
C ASN A 339 -25.93 -23.20 2.67
N LEU A 340 -26.40 -22.67 1.53
CA LEU A 340 -25.59 -22.41 0.37
C LEU A 340 -25.78 -20.95 -0.09
N SER A 341 -24.68 -20.31 -0.42
CA SER A 341 -24.64 -19.00 -1.06
C SER A 341 -23.82 -19.12 -2.33
N VAL A 342 -24.39 -18.67 -3.45
CA VAL A 342 -23.73 -18.65 -4.75
C VAL A 342 -23.75 -17.23 -5.26
N ASP A 343 -22.56 -16.68 -5.54
CA ASP A 343 -22.37 -15.33 -6.06
C ASP A 343 -21.66 -15.39 -7.41
N TYR A 344 -22.20 -14.69 -8.38
CA TYR A 344 -21.54 -14.37 -9.64
C TYR A 344 -21.28 -12.88 -9.70
N TYR A 345 -20.04 -12.50 -10.00
CA TYR A 345 -19.67 -11.11 -10.12
C TYR A 345 -18.87 -10.84 -11.40
N TYR A 346 -19.06 -9.64 -11.93
CA TYR A 346 -18.27 -9.07 -13.01
C TYR A 346 -17.72 -7.71 -12.60
N ARG A 347 -16.44 -7.47 -12.86
CA ARG A 347 -15.77 -6.21 -12.53
C ARG A 347 -15.07 -5.64 -13.74
N LYS A 348 -15.17 -4.31 -13.88
CA LYS A 348 -14.50 -3.57 -14.94
C LYS A 348 -13.76 -2.37 -14.36
N GLY A 349 -12.42 -2.38 -14.47
CA GLY A 349 -11.55 -1.26 -14.16
C GLY A 349 -11.49 -0.27 -15.32
N THR A 350 -11.62 1.01 -15.03
CA THR A 350 -11.51 2.11 -15.99
C THR A 350 -10.73 3.26 -15.40
N ASP A 351 -10.22 4.16 -16.22
CA ASP A 351 -9.38 5.27 -15.78
C ASP A 351 -8.13 4.82 -15.00
N LEU A 352 -7.62 3.60 -15.28
CA LEU A 352 -6.44 3.08 -14.60
C LEU A 352 -5.21 3.93 -14.94
N ILE A 353 -4.39 4.18 -13.93
CA ILE A 353 -3.20 5.02 -14.03
C ILE A 353 -2.08 4.23 -14.70
N GLY A 354 -1.42 4.86 -15.67
CA GLY A 354 -0.29 4.29 -16.36
C GLY A 354 0.57 5.36 -17.02
N VAL A 355 1.78 4.99 -17.44
CA VAL A 355 2.68 5.89 -18.13
C VAL A 355 2.39 5.83 -19.64
N LYS A 356 2.14 6.98 -20.23
CA LYS A 356 2.05 7.15 -21.68
C LYS A 356 3.35 7.76 -22.18
N ASN A 357 3.99 7.11 -23.17
CA ASN A 357 5.16 7.66 -23.82
C ASN A 357 4.79 8.94 -24.57
N LEU A 358 5.62 9.95 -24.43
CA LEU A 358 5.47 11.23 -25.11
C LEU A 358 6.51 11.34 -26.23
N PRO A 359 6.22 12.09 -27.31
CA PRO A 359 7.23 12.50 -28.26
C PRO A 359 8.33 13.30 -27.53
N LEU A 360 9.59 13.06 -27.91
CA LEU A 360 10.77 13.66 -27.26
C LEU A 360 10.79 15.19 -27.32
N GLU A 361 10.10 15.78 -28.30
CA GLU A 361 9.94 17.23 -28.48
C GLU A 361 9.24 17.91 -27.28
N ASN A 362 8.51 17.14 -26.47
CA ASN A 362 7.88 17.65 -25.25
C ASN A 362 8.85 17.78 -24.07
N GLY A 363 10.11 17.35 -24.22
CA GLY A 363 11.11 17.38 -23.16
C GLY A 363 10.94 16.30 -22.09
N PHE A 364 10.01 15.35 -22.28
CA PHE A 364 9.75 14.24 -21.37
C PHE A 364 9.60 12.92 -22.13
N ASN A 365 10.11 11.85 -21.57
CA ASN A 365 9.94 10.50 -22.14
C ASN A 365 8.52 9.94 -21.93
N GLY A 366 7.85 10.38 -20.89
CA GLY A 366 6.51 9.90 -20.56
C GLY A 366 5.76 10.81 -19.60
N MET A 367 4.46 10.61 -19.53
CA MET A 367 3.55 11.29 -18.61
C MET A 367 2.61 10.27 -17.98
N THR A 368 2.37 10.43 -16.69
CA THR A 368 1.39 9.60 -15.97
C THR A 368 -0.02 10.11 -16.23
N ILE A 369 -0.89 9.25 -16.77
CA ILE A 369 -2.28 9.58 -17.14
C ILE A 369 -3.24 8.44 -16.80
N ASN A 370 -4.53 8.77 -16.75
CA ASN A 370 -5.60 7.78 -16.63
C ASN A 370 -6.05 7.36 -18.05
N TRP A 371 -5.65 6.20 -18.55
CA TRP A 371 -5.94 5.78 -19.91
C TRP A 371 -6.22 4.29 -20.08
N ALA A 372 -5.86 3.45 -19.12
CA ALA A 372 -6.01 2.01 -19.24
C ALA A 372 -7.35 1.52 -18.70
N SER A 373 -7.79 0.36 -19.18
CA SER A 373 -8.96 -0.37 -18.69
C SER A 373 -8.65 -1.85 -18.58
N MET A 374 -9.32 -2.54 -17.64
CA MET A 374 -9.18 -3.98 -17.39
C MET A 374 -10.53 -4.59 -17.02
N GLU A 375 -10.80 -5.80 -17.49
CA GLU A 375 -12.01 -6.60 -17.19
C GLU A 375 -11.65 -7.89 -16.48
#